data_a0c0b4fee4192f99c11c96cc3a092f13
#
_entry.id   a0c0b4fee4192f99c11c96cc3a092f13
#
_cell.length_a   1.000
_cell.length_b   1.000
_cell.length_c   1.000
_cell.angle_alpha   90.00
_cell.angle_beta   90.00
_cell.angle_gamma   90.00
#
_symmetry.space_group_name_H-M   'P 1'
#
loop_
_entity.id
_entity.type
_entity.pdbx_description
1 polymer ?
#
loop_
_entity_poly.entity_id
_entity_poly.type
_entity_poly.pdbx_seq_one_letter_code
_entity_poly.pdbx_strand_id
1 'polypeptide(L)'
;MKFHVILRIRPHRLACGATAVTGSFSIMMALFSQGMRVATMPKRMGRVQLFSSSARALNAAHKVVVVGGGTAGLSVAHQLLNSGKFAQDEIAIVEPSNFHDYQPGWTLVGGGLKTRENLRRREDSLVDSKIQLYKDAVTTMSPEQNQVMMASGEKLEYDHLVIASGYSITLDSIKGLREALYNPESSVASIYTYDTVEQVFPKLNRLKEGEAIFTQPSSPIKCAGAPQKIMWFALNHWQNAGLYKKDPSSPIKITFAQGMPTMFSVPHYSKVLDELREERGVTGLFQHNLVAIEDNAKTAVFQRPDGEQVKKSFDFMHVVPTMSPPEFLKKSPLANGGGYAEVDQGTLRHVKYDNVWSLGDSSSLPTSKTAAAITGQSPVLVANLLSCLLYTSDAAD
;
A
#
# COMPACT_ATOMS: atom_id res chain seq x y z
N MET A 1 34.19 15.67 -9.10
CA MET A 1 34.26 14.32 -9.68
C MET A 1 32.91 14.04 -10.36
N LYS A 2 32.84 14.16 -11.67
CA LYS A 2 31.59 14.03 -12.45
C LYS A 2 31.44 12.58 -12.86
N PHE A 3 30.44 11.87 -12.33
CA PHE A 3 30.08 10.54 -12.82
C PHE A 3 29.05 10.68 -13.95
N HIS A 4 29.48 10.41 -15.15
CA HIS A 4 28.61 10.20 -16.30
C HIS A 4 28.28 8.72 -16.39
N VAL A 5 27.03 8.36 -16.13
CA VAL A 5 26.52 7.02 -16.43
C VAL A 5 25.79 7.10 -17.77
N ILE A 6 26.44 6.58 -18.82
CA ILE A 6 25.83 6.43 -20.14
C ILE A 6 25.25 5.01 -20.21
N LEU A 7 23.94 4.89 -20.15
CA LEU A 7 23.22 3.65 -20.47
C LEU A 7 22.95 3.60 -21.98
N ARG A 8 23.74 2.79 -22.69
CA ARG A 8 23.45 2.41 -24.09
C ARG A 8 22.47 1.25 -24.10
N ILE A 9 21.23 1.49 -24.51
CA ILE A 9 20.24 0.46 -24.82
C ILE A 9 20.33 0.15 -26.31
N ARG A 10 20.67 -1.09 -26.67
CA ARG A 10 20.60 -1.59 -28.07
C ARG A 10 19.17 -2.09 -28.33
N PRO A 11 18.56 -1.79 -29.49
CA PRO A 11 17.26 -2.35 -29.85
C PRO A 11 17.43 -3.75 -30.46
N HIS A 12 16.81 -4.76 -29.87
CA HIS A 12 16.60 -6.05 -30.52
C HIS A 12 15.30 -5.99 -31.35
N ARG A 13 15.46 -6.15 -32.68
CA ARG A 13 14.37 -6.42 -33.61
C ARG A 13 13.91 -7.88 -33.40
N LEU A 14 12.63 -8.08 -33.18
CA LEU A 14 11.98 -9.37 -33.37
C LEU A 14 10.94 -9.25 -34.47
N ALA A 15 11.09 -10.14 -35.45
CA ALA A 15 10.27 -10.23 -36.65
C ALA A 15 8.88 -10.79 -36.34
N CYS A 16 7.91 -10.23 -37.04
CA CYS A 16 6.50 -10.63 -37.03
C CYS A 16 6.31 -11.87 -37.92
N GLY A 17 5.68 -12.92 -37.39
CA GLY A 17 5.11 -14.01 -38.14
C GLY A 17 3.62 -14.12 -37.81
N ALA A 18 2.80 -13.63 -38.73
CA ALA A 18 1.36 -13.76 -38.65
C ALA A 18 0.91 -15.09 -39.28
N THR A 19 0.10 -15.87 -38.56
CA THR A 19 -0.74 -16.89 -39.18
C THR A 19 -2.15 -16.81 -38.55
N ALA A 20 -3.08 -16.44 -39.40
CA ALA A 20 -4.52 -16.42 -39.11
C ALA A 20 -5.07 -17.85 -39.21
N VAL A 21 -5.88 -18.26 -38.23
CA VAL A 21 -6.78 -19.41 -38.37
C VAL A 21 -8.19 -18.95 -38.00
N THR A 22 -9.02 -18.87 -39.02
CA THR A 22 -10.48 -18.70 -38.93
C THR A 22 -11.10 -20.06 -38.64
N GLY A 23 -11.94 -20.11 -37.63
CA GLY A 23 -12.78 -21.31 -37.31
C GLY A 23 -14.11 -20.87 -36.75
N SER A 24 -15.10 -20.82 -37.65
CA SER A 24 -16.54 -20.66 -37.38
C SER A 24 -17.11 -21.92 -36.76
N PHE A 25 -17.90 -21.81 -35.67
CA PHE A 25 -18.83 -22.90 -35.29
C PHE A 25 -20.21 -22.32 -34.93
N SER A 26 -21.15 -22.82 -35.72
CA SER A 26 -22.58 -22.51 -35.67
C SER A 26 -23.27 -23.19 -34.51
N ILE A 27 -24.31 -22.53 -34.05
CA ILE A 27 -25.35 -22.89 -33.10
C ILE A 27 -26.20 -24.09 -33.62
N MET A 28 -26.54 -25.00 -32.76
CA MET A 28 -27.69 -25.88 -32.95
C MET A 28 -28.53 -25.96 -31.67
N MET A 29 -29.73 -25.35 -31.73
CA MET A 29 -30.84 -25.54 -30.80
C MET A 29 -31.54 -26.88 -31.14
N ALA A 30 -31.86 -27.68 -30.13
CA ALA A 30 -32.88 -28.71 -30.23
C ALA A 30 -33.73 -28.75 -28.96
N LEU A 31 -35.01 -28.44 -29.16
CA LEU A 31 -36.12 -28.63 -28.24
C LEU A 31 -36.45 -30.11 -28.08
N PHE A 32 -36.68 -30.59 -26.86
CA PHE A 32 -37.56 -31.76 -26.63
C PHE A 32 -38.39 -31.55 -25.35
N SER A 33 -39.67 -31.50 -25.54
CA SER A 33 -40.74 -31.59 -24.57
C SER A 33 -41.12 -33.06 -24.38
N GLN A 34 -41.36 -33.48 -23.13
CA GLN A 34 -42.28 -34.56 -22.66
C GLN A 34 -41.95 -34.83 -21.21
N GLY A 35 -42.84 -34.75 -20.25
CA GLY A 35 -43.99 -35.53 -20.02
C GLY A 35 -44.02 -35.82 -18.51
N MET A 36 -44.94 -35.23 -17.79
CA MET A 36 -45.21 -35.38 -16.34
C MET A 36 -45.55 -36.80 -15.97
N ARG A 37 -44.91 -37.39 -14.95
CA ARG A 37 -45.52 -38.42 -14.07
C ARG A 37 -45.21 -38.08 -12.62
N VAL A 38 -46.26 -37.79 -11.88
CA VAL A 38 -46.26 -37.61 -10.41
C VAL A 38 -46.19 -39.03 -9.79
N ALA A 39 -45.15 -39.29 -9.03
CA ALA A 39 -45.06 -40.45 -8.13
C ALA A 39 -45.13 -39.96 -6.69
N THR A 40 -46.22 -40.29 -6.03
CA THR A 40 -46.40 -40.10 -4.57
C THR A 40 -45.51 -41.06 -3.80
N MET A 41 -44.62 -40.51 -2.98
CA MET A 41 -43.86 -41.28 -1.99
C MET A 41 -44.36 -41.01 -0.55
N PRO A 42 -44.32 -42.02 0.31
CA PRO A 42 -44.90 -41.95 1.65
C PRO A 42 -44.02 -41.17 2.62
N LYS A 43 -44.67 -40.33 3.48
CA LYS A 43 -44.07 -39.66 4.61
C LYS A 43 -43.50 -40.66 5.61
N ARG A 44 -42.16 -40.83 5.61
CA ARG A 44 -41.46 -41.31 6.79
C ARG A 44 -40.89 -40.07 7.53
N MET A 45 -41.51 -39.74 8.67
CA MET A 45 -40.94 -38.79 9.64
C MET A 45 -39.69 -39.46 10.26
N GLY A 46 -38.53 -39.18 9.68
CA GLY A 46 -37.25 -39.43 10.31
C GLY A 46 -36.95 -38.25 11.25
N ARG A 47 -36.80 -38.59 12.52
CA ARG A 47 -36.34 -37.69 13.57
C ARG A 47 -34.97 -37.15 13.15
N VAL A 48 -34.90 -35.87 12.69
CA VAL A 48 -33.64 -35.18 12.48
C VAL A 48 -33.05 -34.92 13.85
N GLN A 49 -32.10 -35.73 14.26
CA GLN A 49 -31.18 -35.35 15.34
C GLN A 49 -30.34 -34.20 14.83
N LEU A 50 -30.62 -32.99 15.28
CA LEU A 50 -29.73 -31.87 15.20
C LEU A 50 -28.49 -32.22 16.04
N PHE A 51 -27.47 -32.75 15.36
CA PHE A 51 -26.13 -32.70 15.93
C PHE A 51 -25.72 -31.26 15.99
N SER A 52 -25.92 -30.64 17.14
CA SER A 52 -25.18 -29.43 17.50
C SER A 52 -23.72 -29.84 17.65
N SER A 53 -23.00 -29.81 16.54
CA SER A 53 -21.55 -29.75 16.59
C SER A 53 -21.20 -28.32 17.08
N SER A 54 -21.12 -28.18 18.43
CA SER A 54 -20.26 -27.13 18.96
C SER A 54 -18.85 -27.49 18.50
N ALA A 55 -18.50 -27.04 17.29
CA ALA A 55 -17.11 -26.99 16.88
C ALA A 55 -16.43 -26.08 17.90
N ARG A 56 -15.75 -26.69 18.87
CA ARG A 56 -14.72 -26.03 19.64
C ARG A 56 -13.79 -25.45 18.55
N ALA A 57 -13.80 -24.15 18.39
CA ALA A 57 -12.80 -23.48 17.59
C ALA A 57 -11.47 -23.90 18.20
N LEU A 58 -10.78 -24.82 17.55
CA LEU A 58 -9.41 -25.18 17.91
C LEU A 58 -8.61 -23.94 17.58
N ASN A 59 -8.13 -23.24 18.61
CA ASN A 59 -7.18 -22.16 18.42
C ASN A 59 -5.97 -22.74 17.68
N ALA A 60 -5.70 -22.27 16.49
CA ALA A 60 -4.47 -22.63 15.81
C ALA A 60 -3.30 -21.91 16.48
N ALA A 61 -2.22 -22.66 16.76
CA ALA A 61 -1.03 -22.13 17.42
C ALA A 61 0.18 -22.17 16.47
N HIS A 62 0.93 -21.08 16.44
CA HIS A 62 2.13 -20.93 15.62
C HIS A 62 3.28 -20.36 16.45
N LYS A 63 4.52 -20.70 16.14
CA LYS A 63 5.69 -20.07 16.78
C LYS A 63 5.74 -18.58 16.45
N VAL A 64 5.47 -18.22 15.19
CA VAL A 64 5.45 -16.81 14.78
C VAL A 64 4.19 -16.50 13.98
N VAL A 65 3.42 -15.52 14.43
CA VAL A 65 2.31 -14.94 13.67
C VAL A 65 2.74 -13.56 13.12
N VAL A 66 2.64 -13.38 11.80
CA VAL A 66 2.93 -12.13 11.11
C VAL A 66 1.62 -11.49 10.67
N VAL A 67 1.32 -10.31 11.16
CA VAL A 67 0.14 -9.52 10.82
C VAL A 67 0.45 -8.61 9.63
N GLY A 68 -0.08 -8.98 8.46
CA GLY A 68 0.13 -8.31 7.18
C GLY A 68 1.09 -9.04 6.25
N GLY A 69 0.62 -9.35 5.03
CA GLY A 69 1.38 -9.98 3.94
C GLY A 69 2.01 -8.96 2.97
N GLY A 70 2.14 -7.70 3.37
CA GLY A 70 2.85 -6.69 2.59
C GLY A 70 4.36 -6.94 2.51
N THR A 71 5.09 -6.01 1.90
CA THR A 71 6.56 -6.11 1.72
C THR A 71 7.29 -6.47 3.03
N ALA A 72 6.89 -5.89 4.15
CA ALA A 72 7.51 -6.12 5.45
C ALA A 72 7.24 -7.54 5.97
N GLY A 73 5.98 -7.96 5.95
CA GLY A 73 5.59 -9.28 6.46
C GLY A 73 6.16 -10.43 5.64
N LEU A 74 6.05 -10.37 4.32
CA LEU A 74 6.68 -11.35 3.42
C LEU A 74 8.20 -11.42 3.63
N SER A 75 8.86 -10.26 3.76
CA SER A 75 10.31 -10.21 3.97
C SER A 75 10.73 -10.90 5.26
N VAL A 76 10.03 -10.65 6.37
CA VAL A 76 10.34 -11.28 7.67
C VAL A 76 10.02 -12.77 7.65
N ALA A 77 8.82 -13.15 7.19
CA ALA A 77 8.40 -14.55 7.21
C ALA A 77 9.35 -15.45 6.40
N HIS A 78 9.77 -15.02 5.21
CA HIS A 78 10.71 -15.79 4.40
C HIS A 78 12.14 -15.79 4.96
N GLN A 79 12.61 -14.70 5.55
CA GLN A 79 13.92 -14.70 6.23
C GLN A 79 13.93 -15.62 7.45
N LEU A 80 12.85 -15.65 8.24
CA LEU A 80 12.69 -16.61 9.34
C LEU A 80 12.68 -18.04 8.83
N LEU A 81 11.89 -18.36 7.80
CA LEU A 81 11.85 -19.69 7.18
C LEU A 81 13.23 -20.12 6.66
N ASN A 82 13.92 -19.21 5.96
CA ASN A 82 15.25 -19.46 5.40
C ASN A 82 16.35 -19.62 6.45
N SER A 83 16.11 -19.27 7.71
CA SER A 83 17.04 -19.54 8.81
C SER A 83 17.17 -21.05 9.12
N GLY A 84 16.23 -21.88 8.64
CA GLY A 84 16.18 -23.30 8.92
C GLY A 84 15.77 -23.67 10.35
N LYS A 85 15.28 -22.70 11.14
CA LYS A 85 14.85 -22.89 12.54
C LYS A 85 13.37 -23.19 12.70
N PHE A 86 12.60 -23.13 11.62
CA PHE A 86 11.14 -23.30 11.63
C PHE A 86 10.72 -24.48 10.76
N ALA A 87 9.84 -25.31 11.31
CA ALA A 87 9.19 -26.41 10.60
C ALA A 87 7.97 -25.92 9.79
N GLN A 88 7.30 -26.87 9.13
CA GLN A 88 6.02 -26.67 8.42
C GLN A 88 4.99 -26.02 9.36
N ASP A 89 4.33 -24.97 8.91
CA ASP A 89 3.25 -24.22 9.58
C ASP A 89 3.61 -23.58 10.94
N GLU A 90 4.89 -23.54 11.31
CA GLU A 90 5.32 -22.82 12.52
C GLU A 90 5.32 -21.30 12.33
N ILE A 91 5.33 -20.83 11.09
CA ILE A 91 5.16 -19.41 10.73
C ILE A 91 3.80 -19.24 10.06
N ALA A 92 3.02 -18.28 10.51
CA ALA A 92 1.76 -17.89 9.89
C ALA A 92 1.78 -16.44 9.45
N ILE A 93 1.15 -16.14 8.31
CA ILE A 93 0.85 -14.79 7.84
C ILE A 93 -0.66 -14.60 7.82
N VAL A 94 -1.17 -13.49 8.38
CA VAL A 94 -2.58 -13.08 8.26
C VAL A 94 -2.65 -11.89 7.32
N GLU A 95 -3.27 -12.07 6.14
CA GLU A 95 -3.38 -11.05 5.09
C GLU A 95 -4.74 -11.15 4.38
N PRO A 96 -5.59 -10.12 4.46
CA PRO A 96 -6.91 -10.14 3.83
C PRO A 96 -6.88 -10.02 2.31
N SER A 97 -5.85 -9.40 1.74
CA SER A 97 -5.75 -9.20 0.29
C SER A 97 -5.38 -10.51 -0.43
N ASN A 98 -6.00 -10.74 -1.58
CA ASN A 98 -5.60 -11.81 -2.50
C ASN A 98 -4.39 -11.44 -3.36
N PHE A 99 -3.97 -10.17 -3.30
CA PHE A 99 -2.92 -9.65 -4.15
C PHE A 99 -1.90 -8.85 -3.37
N HIS A 100 -0.64 -9.03 -3.74
CA HIS A 100 0.47 -8.17 -3.35
C HIS A 100 0.75 -7.15 -4.46
N ASP A 101 0.75 -5.89 -4.10
CA ASP A 101 1.08 -4.79 -5.01
C ASP A 101 2.47 -4.23 -4.67
N TYR A 102 3.37 -4.23 -5.65
CA TYR A 102 4.65 -3.53 -5.51
C TYR A 102 4.43 -2.02 -5.60
N GLN A 103 3.94 -1.43 -4.51
CA GLN A 103 3.53 -0.02 -4.41
C GLN A 103 4.60 1.00 -4.81
N PRO A 104 5.93 0.78 -4.56
CA PRO A 104 6.97 1.70 -5.03
C PRO A 104 6.97 1.94 -6.54
N GLY A 105 6.47 0.99 -7.32
CA GLY A 105 6.33 1.08 -8.77
C GLY A 105 5.16 1.96 -9.24
N TRP A 106 4.23 2.34 -8.38
CA TRP A 106 3.07 3.15 -8.78
C TRP A 106 3.43 4.55 -9.27
N THR A 107 4.57 5.11 -8.84
CA THR A 107 5.11 6.33 -9.45
C THR A 107 5.43 6.14 -10.94
N LEU A 108 5.89 4.95 -11.34
CA LEU A 108 6.16 4.62 -12.75
C LEU A 108 4.87 4.43 -13.55
N VAL A 109 3.84 3.87 -12.92
CA VAL A 109 2.49 3.78 -13.53
C VAL A 109 1.93 5.18 -13.76
N GLY A 110 1.95 6.03 -12.74
CA GLY A 110 1.52 7.44 -12.85
C GLY A 110 2.31 8.24 -13.88
N GLY A 111 3.58 7.89 -14.13
CA GLY A 111 4.43 8.46 -15.16
C GLY A 111 4.27 7.84 -16.56
N GLY A 112 3.38 6.86 -16.74
CA GLY A 112 3.16 6.19 -18.03
C GLY A 112 4.25 5.19 -18.44
N LEU A 113 5.12 4.77 -17.52
CA LEU A 113 6.29 3.91 -17.79
C LEU A 113 6.03 2.42 -17.49
N LYS A 114 4.98 2.12 -16.73
CA LYS A 114 4.54 0.76 -16.37
C LYS A 114 3.02 0.69 -16.32
N THR A 115 2.45 -0.51 -16.36
CA THR A 115 1.05 -0.75 -16.03
C THR A 115 0.93 -1.27 -14.60
N ARG A 116 -0.21 -1.09 -13.95
CA ARG A 116 -0.42 -1.57 -12.56
C ARG A 116 -0.39 -3.09 -12.47
N GLU A 117 -0.86 -3.80 -13.51
CA GLU A 117 -0.85 -5.26 -13.57
C GLU A 117 0.56 -5.84 -13.52
N ASN A 118 1.53 -5.17 -14.13
CA ASN A 118 2.93 -5.58 -14.08
C ASN A 118 3.53 -5.54 -12.66
N LEU A 119 2.88 -4.82 -11.74
CA LEU A 119 3.33 -4.62 -10.37
C LEU A 119 2.50 -5.43 -9.34
N ARG A 120 1.51 -6.20 -9.82
CA ARG A 120 0.63 -7.02 -8.98
C ARG A 120 0.98 -8.49 -9.11
N ARG A 121 0.95 -9.21 -8.01
CA ARG A 121 1.10 -10.67 -7.94
C ARG A 121 -0.01 -11.23 -7.05
N ARG A 122 -0.37 -12.49 -7.27
CA ARG A 122 -1.22 -13.20 -6.31
C ARG A 122 -0.43 -13.40 -5.02
N GLU A 123 -1.05 -13.11 -3.89
CA GLU A 123 -0.41 -13.25 -2.57
C GLU A 123 0.03 -14.69 -2.31
N ASP A 124 -0.83 -15.65 -2.60
CA ASP A 124 -0.56 -17.08 -2.45
C ASP A 124 0.61 -17.60 -3.31
N SER A 125 0.94 -16.90 -4.40
CA SER A 125 2.09 -17.25 -5.24
C SER A 125 3.43 -16.73 -4.69
N LEU A 126 3.38 -15.86 -3.69
CA LEU A 126 4.57 -15.27 -3.06
C LEU A 126 4.90 -15.89 -1.71
N VAL A 127 3.96 -16.61 -1.11
CA VAL A 127 4.13 -17.27 0.19
C VAL A 127 4.62 -18.70 -0.04
N ASP A 128 5.74 -19.06 0.61
CA ASP A 128 6.26 -20.43 0.59
C ASP A 128 5.23 -21.39 1.20
N SER A 129 5.10 -22.59 0.63
CA SER A 129 4.14 -23.61 1.06
C SER A 129 4.34 -24.10 2.49
N LYS A 130 5.47 -23.81 3.11
CA LYS A 130 5.75 -24.10 4.52
C LYS A 130 5.24 -23.03 5.48
N ILE A 131 4.77 -21.90 4.97
CA ILE A 131 4.18 -20.80 5.74
C ILE A 131 2.67 -20.91 5.65
N GLN A 132 1.97 -20.93 6.78
CA GLN A 132 0.52 -20.92 6.81
C GLN A 132 -0.01 -19.52 6.44
N LEU A 133 -0.81 -19.43 5.40
CA LEU A 133 -1.42 -18.16 4.98
C LEU A 133 -2.92 -18.15 5.33
N TYR A 134 -3.31 -17.24 6.22
CA TYR A 134 -4.70 -16.95 6.55
C TYR A 134 -5.20 -15.77 5.70
N LYS A 135 -6.19 -16.02 4.85
CA LYS A 135 -6.85 -15.00 4.02
C LYS A 135 -7.93 -14.27 4.82
N ASP A 136 -7.51 -13.59 5.88
CA ASP A 136 -8.40 -12.91 6.81
C ASP A 136 -7.73 -11.64 7.36
N ALA A 137 -8.51 -10.79 8.02
CA ALA A 137 -8.03 -9.55 8.64
C ALA A 137 -7.95 -9.72 10.16
N VAL A 138 -6.84 -9.26 10.76
CA VAL A 138 -6.76 -9.14 12.23
C VAL A 138 -7.64 -7.98 12.68
N THR A 139 -8.49 -8.23 13.67
CA THR A 139 -9.40 -7.24 14.28
C THR A 139 -8.98 -6.85 15.70
N THR A 140 -8.34 -7.76 16.43
CA THR A 140 -7.90 -7.51 17.81
C THR A 140 -6.59 -8.24 18.09
N MET A 141 -5.73 -7.60 18.87
CA MET A 141 -4.48 -8.18 19.39
C MET A 141 -4.52 -8.17 20.91
N SER A 142 -4.34 -9.33 21.53
CA SER A 142 -4.37 -9.55 22.98
C SER A 142 -3.01 -10.07 23.45
N PRO A 143 -2.02 -9.18 23.64
CA PRO A 143 -0.64 -9.60 23.94
C PRO A 143 -0.49 -10.32 25.27
N GLU A 144 -1.33 -10.04 26.26
CA GLU A 144 -1.32 -10.75 27.56
C GLU A 144 -1.74 -12.22 27.44
N GLN A 145 -2.50 -12.58 26.39
CA GLN A 145 -2.92 -13.95 26.10
C GLN A 145 -2.11 -14.57 24.95
N ASN A 146 -1.16 -13.86 24.37
CA ASN A 146 -0.45 -14.24 23.15
C ASN A 146 -1.40 -14.65 22.01
N GLN A 147 -2.48 -13.88 21.78
CA GLN A 147 -3.50 -14.18 20.80
C GLN A 147 -3.79 -13.01 19.88
N VAL A 148 -4.13 -13.31 18.63
CA VAL A 148 -4.79 -12.40 17.70
C VAL A 148 -6.14 -12.96 17.31
N MET A 149 -7.13 -12.09 17.14
CA MET A 149 -8.47 -12.44 16.65
C MET A 149 -8.63 -11.95 15.21
N MET A 150 -9.14 -12.82 14.35
CA MET A 150 -9.45 -12.51 12.95
C MET A 150 -10.91 -12.06 12.76
N ALA A 151 -11.24 -11.50 11.63
CA ALA A 151 -12.59 -11.06 11.28
C ALA A 151 -13.59 -12.23 11.18
N SER A 152 -13.13 -13.43 10.82
CA SER A 152 -13.91 -14.67 10.88
C SER A 152 -14.36 -15.08 12.31
N GLY A 153 -13.74 -14.49 13.33
CA GLY A 153 -13.91 -14.90 14.74
C GLY A 153 -12.94 -15.99 15.18
N GLU A 154 -12.12 -16.52 14.28
CA GLU A 154 -11.05 -17.46 14.62
C GLU A 154 -9.92 -16.76 15.38
N LYS A 155 -9.30 -17.46 16.32
CA LYS A 155 -8.17 -16.98 17.13
C LYS A 155 -6.91 -17.75 16.76
N LEU A 156 -5.81 -17.02 16.63
CA LEU A 156 -4.48 -17.60 16.51
C LEU A 156 -3.67 -17.32 17.77
N GLU A 157 -3.05 -18.37 18.32
CA GLU A 157 -2.07 -18.27 19.39
C GLU A 157 -0.66 -18.18 18.82
N TYR A 158 0.25 -17.49 19.51
CA TYR A 158 1.62 -17.30 19.05
C TYR A 158 2.63 -17.34 20.19
N ASP A 159 3.84 -17.80 19.90
CA ASP A 159 4.99 -17.55 20.76
C ASP A 159 5.54 -16.13 20.51
N HIS A 160 5.62 -15.72 19.24
CA HIS A 160 6.03 -14.37 18.83
C HIS A 160 5.06 -13.75 17.84
N LEU A 161 4.82 -12.44 17.97
CA LEU A 161 3.98 -11.65 17.07
C LEU A 161 4.82 -10.62 16.31
N VAL A 162 4.67 -10.57 14.99
CA VAL A 162 5.28 -9.53 14.14
C VAL A 162 4.19 -8.66 13.53
N ILE A 163 4.17 -7.37 13.84
CA ILE A 163 3.21 -6.40 13.30
C ILE A 163 3.83 -5.74 12.07
N ALA A 164 3.27 -6.06 10.90
CA ALA A 164 3.72 -5.59 9.58
C ALA A 164 2.54 -5.05 8.73
N SER A 165 1.49 -4.55 9.38
CA SER A 165 0.21 -4.17 8.78
C SER A 165 0.24 -2.91 7.91
N GLY A 166 1.36 -2.18 7.88
CA GLY A 166 1.50 -0.97 7.08
C GLY A 166 0.57 0.17 7.50
N TYR A 167 0.15 0.99 6.51
CA TYR A 167 -0.77 2.11 6.66
C TYR A 167 -2.12 1.85 6.02
N SER A 168 -3.17 2.36 6.65
CA SER A 168 -4.48 2.59 6.03
C SER A 168 -4.53 3.97 5.38
N ILE A 169 -5.13 4.05 4.20
CA ILE A 169 -5.34 5.30 3.47
C ILE A 169 -6.75 5.81 3.79
N THR A 170 -6.85 7.09 4.16
CA THR A 170 -8.11 7.75 4.51
C THR A 170 -8.43 8.83 3.47
N LEU A 171 -9.28 8.48 2.49
CA LEU A 171 -9.69 9.42 1.44
C LEU A 171 -10.65 10.50 2.00
N ASP A 172 -11.53 10.12 2.92
CA ASP A 172 -12.60 10.97 3.43
C ASP A 172 -12.13 12.06 4.40
N SER A 173 -10.86 12.05 4.77
CA SER A 173 -10.23 13.15 5.53
C SER A 173 -10.03 14.43 4.72
N ILE A 174 -10.08 14.35 3.38
CA ILE A 174 -10.08 15.47 2.47
C ILE A 174 -11.46 15.50 1.81
N LYS A 175 -12.28 16.50 2.16
CA LYS A 175 -13.65 16.63 1.66
C LYS A 175 -13.67 16.66 0.13
N GLY A 176 -14.52 15.84 -0.49
CA GLY A 176 -14.67 15.74 -1.96
C GLY A 176 -13.57 14.95 -2.67
N LEU A 177 -12.56 14.43 -1.95
CA LEU A 177 -11.46 13.68 -2.59
C LEU A 177 -11.93 12.35 -3.16
N ARG A 178 -12.73 11.59 -2.41
CA ARG A 178 -13.21 10.27 -2.86
C ARG A 178 -14.02 10.40 -4.15
N GLU A 179 -14.97 11.30 -4.19
CA GLU A 179 -15.82 11.58 -5.35
C GLU A 179 -14.97 12.01 -6.55
N ALA A 180 -14.01 12.92 -6.33
CA ALA A 180 -13.13 13.41 -7.37
C ALA A 180 -12.22 12.32 -7.94
N LEU A 181 -11.66 11.44 -7.11
CA LEU A 181 -10.77 10.36 -7.55
C LEU A 181 -11.49 9.30 -8.38
N TYR A 182 -12.73 8.93 -8.00
CA TYR A 182 -13.49 7.89 -8.69
C TYR A 182 -14.35 8.43 -9.86
N ASN A 183 -14.38 9.74 -10.06
CA ASN A 183 -14.96 10.34 -11.26
C ASN A 183 -13.94 10.34 -12.42
N PRO A 184 -14.18 9.59 -13.52
CA PRO A 184 -13.24 9.53 -14.64
C PRO A 184 -13.07 10.88 -15.37
N GLU A 185 -14.09 11.75 -15.31
CA GLU A 185 -14.03 13.09 -15.93
C GLU A 185 -13.30 14.12 -15.06
N SER A 186 -13.09 13.83 -13.81
CA SER A 186 -12.33 14.69 -12.92
C SER A 186 -10.85 14.74 -13.32
N SER A 187 -10.22 15.91 -13.14
CA SER A 187 -8.80 16.11 -13.32
C SER A 187 -7.96 15.76 -12.06
N VAL A 188 -8.61 15.22 -11.01
CA VAL A 188 -7.94 14.78 -9.78
C VAL A 188 -7.44 13.34 -9.93
N ALA A 189 -6.21 13.08 -9.47
CA ALA A 189 -5.55 11.79 -9.59
C ALA A 189 -4.69 11.48 -8.35
N SER A 190 -4.40 10.20 -8.11
CA SER A 190 -3.52 9.76 -7.03
C SER A 190 -2.79 8.47 -7.41
N ILE A 191 -1.49 8.41 -7.07
CA ILE A 191 -0.68 7.19 -7.22
C ILE A 191 -0.78 6.26 -6.00
N TYR A 192 -1.62 6.54 -5.01
CA TYR A 192 -1.59 5.86 -3.71
C TYR A 192 -2.56 4.70 -3.58
N THR A 193 -3.43 4.46 -4.55
CA THR A 193 -4.35 3.30 -4.57
C THR A 193 -4.28 2.56 -5.90
N TYR A 194 -4.44 1.25 -5.86
CA TYR A 194 -4.45 0.41 -7.06
C TYR A 194 -5.54 0.82 -8.05
N ASP A 195 -6.72 1.16 -7.53
CA ASP A 195 -7.89 1.47 -8.37
C ASP A 195 -7.76 2.79 -9.13
N THR A 196 -6.98 3.73 -8.60
CA THR A 196 -6.88 5.08 -9.18
C THR A 196 -5.56 5.35 -9.90
N VAL A 197 -4.51 4.57 -9.64
CA VAL A 197 -3.15 4.82 -10.16
C VAL A 197 -3.09 4.83 -11.69
N GLU A 198 -3.85 3.98 -12.37
CA GLU A 198 -3.88 3.91 -13.84
C GLU A 198 -4.47 5.16 -14.49
N GLN A 199 -5.31 5.89 -13.76
CA GLN A 199 -5.92 7.13 -14.29
C GLN A 199 -4.96 8.32 -14.27
N VAL A 200 -3.83 8.23 -13.53
CA VAL A 200 -2.91 9.35 -13.34
C VAL A 200 -2.32 9.82 -14.66
N PHE A 201 -1.67 8.92 -15.41
CA PHE A 201 -1.03 9.30 -16.67
C PHE A 201 -2.03 9.76 -17.75
N PRO A 202 -3.18 9.10 -17.99
CA PRO A 202 -4.21 9.61 -18.91
C PRO A 202 -4.71 11.00 -18.54
N LYS A 203 -5.00 11.28 -17.26
CA LYS A 203 -5.44 12.60 -16.79
C LYS A 203 -4.34 13.66 -16.98
N LEU A 204 -3.10 13.33 -16.62
CA LEU A 204 -1.93 14.17 -16.82
C LEU A 204 -1.69 14.48 -18.32
N ASN A 205 -1.79 13.49 -19.18
CA ASN A 205 -1.59 13.64 -20.64
C ASN A 205 -2.69 14.44 -21.33
N ARG A 206 -3.89 14.52 -20.76
CA ARG A 206 -4.99 15.38 -21.26
C ARG A 206 -4.72 16.86 -21.05
N LEU A 207 -3.98 17.24 -20.02
CA LEU A 207 -3.65 18.65 -19.76
C LEU A 207 -2.78 19.22 -20.89
N LYS A 208 -3.21 20.33 -21.49
CA LYS A 208 -2.46 21.03 -22.53
C LYS A 208 -2.06 22.44 -22.10
N GLU A 209 -2.83 23.05 -21.21
CA GLU A 209 -2.57 24.37 -20.62
C GLU A 209 -3.24 24.46 -19.25
N GLY A 210 -2.80 25.39 -18.40
CA GLY A 210 -3.39 25.71 -17.10
C GLY A 210 -2.52 25.30 -15.91
N GLU A 211 -3.15 25.20 -14.75
CA GLU A 211 -2.49 25.00 -13.45
C GLU A 211 -2.49 23.52 -13.04
N ALA A 212 -1.31 22.95 -12.88
CA ALA A 212 -1.10 21.60 -12.34
C ALA A 212 -0.60 21.67 -10.90
N ILE A 213 -1.36 21.13 -9.95
CA ILE A 213 -1.01 21.12 -8.53
C ILE A 213 -0.67 19.70 -8.09
N PHE A 214 0.49 19.53 -7.44
CA PHE A 214 0.92 18.30 -6.79
C PHE A 214 0.94 18.53 -5.29
N THR A 215 0.31 17.65 -4.52
CA THR A 215 0.17 17.87 -3.06
C THR A 215 0.96 16.86 -2.24
N GLN A 216 1.34 17.27 -1.01
CA GLN A 216 1.85 16.41 0.04
C GLN A 216 1.36 16.92 1.40
N PRO A 217 0.71 16.09 2.25
CA PRO A 217 0.26 16.54 3.56
C PRO A 217 1.42 16.71 4.54
N SER A 218 1.16 17.37 5.68
CA SER A 218 2.11 17.50 6.79
C SER A 218 2.24 16.21 7.61
N SER A 219 1.24 15.32 7.54
CA SER A 219 1.26 14.03 8.22
C SER A 219 2.21 13.02 7.54
N PRO A 220 2.71 12.02 8.27
CA PRO A 220 3.50 10.93 7.68
C PRO A 220 2.75 10.22 6.56
N ILE A 221 3.47 9.87 5.49
CA ILE A 221 2.94 9.17 4.31
C ILE A 221 3.84 8.00 3.90
N LYS A 222 3.29 7.07 3.14
CA LYS A 222 4.09 6.07 2.42
C LYS A 222 5.01 6.80 1.45
N CYS A 223 6.33 6.66 1.61
CA CYS A 223 7.37 7.23 0.75
C CYS A 223 7.25 8.74 0.51
N ALA A 224 7.77 9.56 1.45
CA ALA A 224 7.78 11.02 1.36
C ALA A 224 8.43 11.59 0.07
N GLY A 225 9.19 10.80 -0.67
CA GLY A 225 9.73 11.18 -1.98
C GLY A 225 8.79 10.92 -3.16
N ALA A 226 7.72 10.12 -2.99
CA ALA A 226 6.85 9.75 -4.11
C ALA A 226 6.03 10.91 -4.70
N PRO A 227 5.52 11.88 -3.91
CA PRO A 227 4.81 13.04 -4.44
C PRO A 227 5.69 13.89 -5.37
N GLN A 228 6.95 14.07 -5.01
CA GLN A 228 7.91 14.78 -5.86
C GLN A 228 8.25 13.96 -7.12
N LYS A 229 8.41 12.65 -7.01
CA LYS A 229 8.72 11.80 -8.18
C LYS A 229 7.65 11.90 -9.26
N ILE A 230 6.37 11.83 -8.89
CA ILE A 230 5.29 11.95 -9.88
C ILE A 230 5.23 13.35 -10.48
N MET A 231 5.51 14.40 -9.71
CA MET A 231 5.63 15.76 -10.23
C MET A 231 6.78 15.88 -11.25
N TRP A 232 7.95 15.29 -10.97
CA TRP A 232 9.08 15.31 -11.89
C TRP A 232 8.82 14.51 -13.17
N PHE A 233 8.10 13.38 -13.08
CA PHE A 233 7.67 12.65 -14.28
C PHE A 233 6.71 13.49 -15.14
N ALA A 234 5.76 14.15 -14.50
CA ALA A 234 4.82 15.04 -15.19
C ALA A 234 5.54 16.21 -15.87
N LEU A 235 6.43 16.88 -15.15
CA LEU A 235 7.24 17.98 -15.69
C LEU A 235 8.03 17.52 -16.92
N ASN A 236 8.75 16.40 -16.82
CA ASN A 236 9.52 15.86 -17.93
C ASN A 236 8.64 15.49 -19.14
N HIS A 237 7.48 14.91 -18.89
CA HIS A 237 6.50 14.59 -19.93
C HIS A 237 6.05 15.87 -20.67
N TRP A 238 5.65 16.91 -19.94
CA TRP A 238 5.20 18.17 -20.53
C TRP A 238 6.32 18.97 -21.20
N GLN A 239 7.57 18.90 -20.69
CA GLN A 239 8.73 19.46 -21.36
C GLN A 239 8.96 18.80 -22.72
N ASN A 240 8.94 17.47 -22.77
CA ASN A 240 9.15 16.72 -24.02
C ASN A 240 8.00 16.96 -25.02
N ALA A 241 6.80 17.28 -24.55
CA ALA A 241 5.65 17.65 -25.38
C ALA A 241 5.64 19.14 -25.80
N GLY A 242 6.59 19.96 -25.34
CA GLY A 242 6.63 21.40 -25.61
C GLY A 242 5.59 22.22 -24.84
N LEU A 243 4.94 21.60 -23.82
CA LEU A 243 3.86 22.19 -23.04
C LEU A 243 4.34 22.84 -21.72
N TYR A 244 5.60 22.62 -21.34
CA TYR A 244 6.20 23.24 -20.17
C TYR A 244 7.53 23.92 -20.49
N LYS A 245 7.67 25.16 -20.04
CA LYS A 245 8.87 25.96 -20.09
C LYS A 245 9.10 26.64 -18.75
N LYS A 246 10.33 27.05 -18.48
CA LYS A 246 10.68 27.78 -17.23
C LYS A 246 10.36 29.29 -17.33
N ASP A 247 9.40 29.71 -18.07
CA ASP A 247 9.07 31.11 -18.24
C ASP A 247 7.57 31.37 -18.10
N PRO A 248 7.13 32.64 -17.90
CA PRO A 248 5.71 32.96 -17.74
C PRO A 248 4.83 32.60 -18.93
N SER A 249 5.39 32.39 -20.13
CA SER A 249 4.67 31.99 -21.32
C SER A 249 4.39 30.49 -21.40
N SER A 250 4.83 29.71 -20.39
CA SER A 250 4.58 28.26 -20.32
C SER A 250 3.07 27.97 -20.36
N PRO A 251 2.59 27.13 -21.30
CA PRO A 251 1.18 26.74 -21.31
C PRO A 251 0.75 26.09 -19.98
N ILE A 252 1.58 25.21 -19.43
CA ILE A 252 1.31 24.56 -18.14
C ILE A 252 2.18 25.23 -17.08
N LYS A 253 1.58 25.52 -15.93
CA LYS A 253 2.26 25.95 -14.71
C LYS A 253 2.18 24.86 -13.65
N ILE A 254 3.27 24.66 -12.93
CA ILE A 254 3.34 23.57 -11.94
C ILE A 254 3.52 24.18 -10.55
N THR A 255 2.66 23.77 -9.61
CA THR A 255 2.74 24.10 -8.19
C THR A 255 2.93 22.82 -7.37
N PHE A 256 3.93 22.81 -6.48
CA PHE A 256 4.07 21.78 -5.44
C PHE A 256 3.55 22.36 -4.12
N ALA A 257 2.39 21.88 -3.67
CA ALA A 257 1.74 22.30 -2.43
C ALA A 257 2.05 21.30 -1.31
N GLN A 258 2.74 21.75 -0.29
CA GLN A 258 3.22 20.91 0.81
C GLN A 258 2.77 21.44 2.16
N GLY A 259 2.23 20.57 3.02
CA GLY A 259 1.85 20.88 4.39
C GLY A 259 3.04 21.18 5.31
N MET A 260 4.24 20.67 4.96
CA MET A 260 5.48 20.97 5.70
C MET A 260 6.10 22.30 5.26
N PRO A 261 6.97 22.94 6.08
CA PRO A 261 7.62 24.21 5.73
C PRO A 261 8.76 24.08 4.71
N THR A 262 9.17 22.87 4.35
CA THR A 262 10.34 22.58 3.52
C THR A 262 10.06 21.48 2.50
N MET A 263 10.85 21.37 1.43
CA MET A 263 10.69 20.34 0.40
C MET A 263 10.81 18.90 0.92
N PHE A 264 11.60 18.68 1.98
CA PHE A 264 11.81 17.35 2.56
C PHE A 264 12.17 17.48 4.05
N SER A 265 11.92 16.42 4.83
CA SER A 265 12.16 16.43 6.28
C SER A 265 13.65 16.46 6.67
N VAL A 266 14.55 15.99 5.79
CA VAL A 266 16.00 16.01 6.02
C VAL A 266 16.57 17.30 5.44
N PRO A 267 17.13 18.25 6.26
CA PRO A 267 17.51 19.58 5.81
C PRO A 267 18.49 19.61 4.64
N HIS A 268 19.50 18.73 4.65
CA HIS A 268 20.49 18.65 3.58
C HIS A 268 19.85 18.31 2.22
N TYR A 269 18.96 17.31 2.18
CA TYR A 269 18.26 16.94 0.95
C TYR A 269 17.18 17.97 0.57
N SER A 270 16.53 18.57 1.58
CA SER A 270 15.51 19.58 1.35
C SER A 270 16.06 20.79 0.61
N LYS A 271 17.24 21.27 0.99
CA LYS A 271 17.91 22.39 0.32
C LYS A 271 18.15 22.10 -1.15
N VAL A 272 18.76 20.95 -1.48
CA VAL A 272 19.04 20.56 -2.87
C VAL A 272 17.76 20.39 -3.69
N LEU A 273 16.71 19.83 -3.08
CA LEU A 273 15.42 19.65 -3.76
C LEU A 273 14.70 20.98 -4.00
N ASP A 274 14.86 21.96 -3.11
CA ASP A 274 14.27 23.28 -3.27
C ASP A 274 15.00 24.08 -4.34
N GLU A 275 16.34 24.08 -4.35
CA GLU A 275 17.16 24.62 -5.43
C GLU A 275 16.77 24.04 -6.79
N LEU A 276 16.57 22.72 -6.87
CA LEU A 276 16.12 22.05 -8.09
C LEU A 276 14.70 22.47 -8.52
N ARG A 277 13.79 22.64 -7.54
CA ARG A 277 12.43 23.15 -7.78
C ARG A 277 12.47 24.53 -8.43
N GLU A 278 13.26 25.44 -7.87
CA GLU A 278 13.44 26.81 -8.39
C GLU A 278 14.14 26.80 -9.76
N GLU A 279 15.21 26.01 -9.89
CA GLU A 279 15.91 25.86 -11.15
C GLU A 279 14.97 25.42 -12.28
N ARG A 280 14.01 24.55 -11.98
CA ARG A 280 13.04 24.04 -12.95
C ARG A 280 11.77 24.88 -13.07
N GLY A 281 11.62 25.95 -12.31
CA GLY A 281 10.50 26.89 -12.41
C GLY A 281 9.19 26.37 -11.80
N VAL A 282 9.26 25.39 -10.88
CA VAL A 282 8.09 24.89 -10.15
C VAL A 282 7.78 25.84 -8.97
N THR A 283 6.52 26.27 -8.84
CA THR A 283 6.07 27.08 -7.70
C THR A 283 5.99 26.24 -6.44
N GLY A 284 6.61 26.67 -5.34
CA GLY A 284 6.47 26.07 -4.01
C GLY A 284 5.34 26.74 -3.23
N LEU A 285 4.44 25.94 -2.67
CA LEU A 285 3.38 26.38 -1.76
C LEU A 285 3.52 25.61 -0.45
N PHE A 286 4.36 26.12 0.46
CA PHE A 286 4.69 25.47 1.72
C PHE A 286 3.69 25.81 2.83
N GLN A 287 3.57 24.92 3.85
CA GLN A 287 2.63 25.02 4.96
C GLN A 287 1.16 25.11 4.50
N HIS A 288 0.82 24.41 3.43
CA HIS A 288 -0.52 24.38 2.86
C HIS A 288 -1.00 22.92 2.80
N ASN A 289 -1.82 22.52 3.77
CA ASN A 289 -2.47 21.20 3.77
C ASN A 289 -3.74 21.25 2.94
N LEU A 290 -3.89 20.34 1.98
CA LEU A 290 -5.15 20.16 1.27
C LEU A 290 -6.20 19.59 2.23
N VAL A 291 -7.34 20.28 2.38
CA VAL A 291 -8.45 19.89 3.27
C VAL A 291 -9.75 19.64 2.53
N ALA A 292 -9.92 20.23 1.34
CA ALA A 292 -11.10 19.98 0.52
C ALA A 292 -10.83 20.18 -0.98
N ILE A 293 -11.66 19.53 -1.79
CA ILE A 293 -11.80 19.73 -3.23
C ILE A 293 -13.24 20.14 -3.48
N GLU A 294 -13.45 21.29 -4.09
CA GLU A 294 -14.75 21.92 -4.31
C GLU A 294 -15.00 22.20 -5.80
N ASP A 295 -16.15 22.77 -6.12
CA ASP A 295 -16.52 23.27 -7.46
C ASP A 295 -16.34 22.22 -8.56
N ASN A 296 -16.96 21.04 -8.39
CA ASN A 296 -16.85 19.91 -9.33
C ASN A 296 -15.40 19.52 -9.63
N ALA A 297 -14.57 19.49 -8.60
CA ALA A 297 -13.13 19.16 -8.67
C ALA A 297 -12.32 20.18 -9.51
N LYS A 298 -12.56 21.46 -9.30
CA LYS A 298 -11.85 22.58 -9.94
C LYS A 298 -11.16 23.51 -8.94
N THR A 299 -11.53 23.45 -7.65
CA THR A 299 -10.98 24.31 -6.60
C THR A 299 -10.42 23.46 -5.46
N ALA A 300 -9.14 23.67 -5.13
CA ALA A 300 -8.46 23.13 -3.97
C ALA A 300 -8.56 24.10 -2.80
N VAL A 301 -8.92 23.60 -1.62
CA VAL A 301 -8.92 24.35 -0.38
C VAL A 301 -7.75 23.88 0.47
N PHE A 302 -6.81 24.75 0.72
CA PHE A 302 -5.66 24.52 1.57
C PHE A 302 -5.84 25.20 2.91
N GLN A 303 -5.46 24.53 3.99
CA GLN A 303 -5.41 25.10 5.33
C GLN A 303 -3.97 25.35 5.74
N ARG A 304 -3.69 26.54 6.26
CA ARG A 304 -2.41 26.95 6.82
C ARG A 304 -2.33 26.66 8.32
N PRO A 305 -1.15 26.66 8.94
CA PRO A 305 -0.99 26.41 10.38
C PRO A 305 -1.75 27.39 11.29
N ASP A 306 -1.97 28.64 10.82
CA ASP A 306 -2.76 29.66 11.51
C ASP A 306 -4.28 29.46 11.39
N GLY A 307 -4.72 28.44 10.66
CA GLY A 307 -6.14 28.12 10.42
C GLY A 307 -6.73 28.84 9.20
N GLU A 308 -5.99 29.76 8.56
CA GLU A 308 -6.45 30.40 7.33
C GLU A 308 -6.65 29.40 6.19
N GLN A 309 -7.74 29.56 5.45
CA GLN A 309 -8.01 28.76 4.26
C GLN A 309 -7.71 29.56 2.99
N VAL A 310 -6.92 28.94 2.12
CA VAL A 310 -6.55 29.48 0.80
C VAL A 310 -7.16 28.62 -0.29
N LYS A 311 -7.93 29.24 -1.20
CA LYS A 311 -8.50 28.57 -2.36
C LYS A 311 -7.64 28.76 -3.59
N LYS A 312 -7.42 27.69 -4.35
CA LYS A 312 -6.70 27.72 -5.63
C LYS A 312 -7.43 26.91 -6.67
N SER A 313 -7.68 27.49 -7.84
CA SER A 313 -8.16 26.76 -9.00
C SER A 313 -7.08 25.90 -9.60
N PHE A 314 -7.46 24.78 -10.21
CA PHE A 314 -6.55 23.87 -10.91
C PHE A 314 -7.21 23.22 -12.12
N ASP A 315 -6.39 22.80 -13.07
CA ASP A 315 -6.79 22.05 -14.26
C ASP A 315 -6.34 20.60 -14.19
N PHE A 316 -5.30 20.32 -13.40
CA PHE A 316 -4.88 18.98 -12.99
C PHE A 316 -4.42 19.00 -11.52
N MET A 317 -4.78 17.98 -10.75
CA MET A 317 -4.29 17.83 -9.39
C MET A 317 -3.89 16.38 -9.10
N HIS A 318 -2.66 16.21 -8.61
CA HIS A 318 -2.24 14.96 -7.97
C HIS A 318 -2.37 15.10 -6.46
N VAL A 319 -3.16 14.23 -5.84
CA VAL A 319 -3.41 14.27 -4.39
C VAL A 319 -2.72 13.11 -3.68
N VAL A 320 -2.03 13.43 -2.60
CA VAL A 320 -1.60 12.46 -1.59
C VAL A 320 -2.65 12.44 -0.48
N PRO A 321 -3.40 11.34 -0.31
CA PRO A 321 -4.36 11.22 0.77
C PRO A 321 -3.65 11.12 2.13
N THR A 322 -4.36 11.39 3.23
CA THR A 322 -3.83 11.12 4.56
C THR A 322 -3.75 9.64 4.84
N MET A 323 -2.83 9.26 5.71
CA MET A 323 -2.54 7.87 6.05
C MET A 323 -2.24 7.75 7.54
N SER A 324 -2.53 6.59 8.10
CA SER A 324 -2.24 6.30 9.50
C SER A 324 -2.15 4.79 9.73
N PRO A 325 -1.59 4.34 10.85
CA PRO A 325 -1.72 2.94 11.24
C PRO A 325 -3.18 2.47 11.25
N PRO A 326 -3.46 1.19 10.98
CA PRO A 326 -4.82 0.65 10.99
C PRO A 326 -5.51 0.79 12.35
N GLU A 327 -6.83 0.91 12.36
CA GLU A 327 -7.63 1.13 13.56
C GLU A 327 -7.49 0.03 14.62
N PHE A 328 -7.36 -1.24 14.19
CA PHE A 328 -7.14 -2.35 15.12
C PHE A 328 -5.82 -2.22 15.88
N LEU A 329 -4.78 -1.65 15.24
CA LEU A 329 -3.50 -1.35 15.89
C LEU A 329 -3.63 -0.15 16.83
N LYS A 330 -4.22 0.95 16.36
CA LYS A 330 -4.39 2.16 17.18
C LYS A 330 -5.16 1.90 18.49
N LYS A 331 -6.13 0.96 18.45
CA LYS A 331 -6.95 0.58 19.61
C LYS A 331 -6.33 -0.50 20.48
N SER A 332 -5.19 -1.05 20.08
CA SER A 332 -4.52 -2.12 20.82
C SER A 332 -3.60 -1.57 21.91
N PRO A 333 -3.29 -2.37 22.96
CA PRO A 333 -2.32 -2.00 23.98
C PRO A 333 -0.87 -1.92 23.44
N LEU A 334 -0.66 -2.28 22.16
CA LEU A 334 0.63 -2.25 21.48
C LEU A 334 0.93 -0.90 20.85
N ALA A 335 -0.05 0.02 20.79
CA ALA A 335 0.10 1.31 20.15
C ALA A 335 0.64 2.38 21.11
N ASN A 336 1.54 3.22 20.60
CA ASN A 336 1.90 4.48 21.26
C ASN A 336 0.83 5.57 21.02
N GLY A 337 1.06 6.78 21.57
CA GLY A 337 0.14 7.92 21.41
C GLY A 337 -0.11 8.36 19.95
N GLY A 338 0.74 7.97 19.01
CA GLY A 338 0.57 8.20 17.57
C GLY A 338 -0.14 7.06 16.83
N GLY A 339 -0.51 5.99 17.54
CA GLY A 339 -1.17 4.82 16.97
C GLY A 339 -0.23 3.80 16.31
N TYR A 340 1.07 3.97 16.45
CA TYR A 340 2.09 3.06 15.92
C TYR A 340 2.43 1.97 16.95
N ALA A 341 2.75 0.77 16.50
CA ALA A 341 3.34 -0.25 17.36
C ALA A 341 4.63 0.29 17.98
N GLU A 342 4.67 0.37 19.32
CA GLU A 342 5.74 1.03 20.04
C GLU A 342 6.94 0.09 20.20
N VAL A 343 8.02 0.38 19.48
CA VAL A 343 9.21 -0.46 19.48
C VAL A 343 10.48 0.29 19.86
N ASP A 344 11.42 -0.42 20.45
CA ASP A 344 12.78 0.03 20.62
C ASP A 344 13.49 0.14 19.25
N GLN A 345 14.18 1.24 19.03
CA GLN A 345 14.77 1.58 17.73
C GLN A 345 15.95 0.69 17.33
N GLY A 346 16.65 0.14 18.29
CA GLY A 346 17.81 -0.73 18.06
C GLY A 346 17.41 -2.17 17.79
N THR A 347 16.38 -2.65 18.47
CA THR A 347 15.97 -4.06 18.41
C THR A 347 14.73 -4.35 17.58
N LEU A 348 13.88 -3.36 17.35
CA LEU A 348 12.55 -3.47 16.72
C LEU A 348 11.56 -4.32 17.54
N ARG A 349 11.90 -4.61 18.81
CA ARG A 349 11.06 -5.30 19.78
C ARG A 349 10.15 -4.29 20.49
N HIS A 350 8.94 -4.70 20.82
CA HIS A 350 8.00 -3.86 21.56
C HIS A 350 8.55 -3.53 22.96
N VAL A 351 8.38 -2.26 23.38
CA VAL A 351 8.96 -1.76 24.65
C VAL A 351 8.38 -2.40 25.90
N LYS A 352 7.20 -3.04 25.81
CA LYS A 352 6.49 -3.66 26.92
C LYS A 352 6.40 -5.18 26.83
N TYR A 353 6.35 -5.76 25.63
CA TYR A 353 6.06 -7.17 25.39
C TYR A 353 7.26 -7.78 24.65
N ASP A 354 7.98 -8.64 25.34
CA ASP A 354 9.25 -9.19 24.87
C ASP A 354 9.12 -10.09 23.64
N ASN A 355 7.94 -10.60 23.37
CA ASN A 355 7.63 -11.47 22.25
C ASN A 355 6.85 -10.76 21.11
N VAL A 356 6.75 -9.43 21.15
CA VAL A 356 6.10 -8.64 20.10
C VAL A 356 7.11 -7.76 19.36
N TRP A 357 6.99 -7.71 18.05
CA TRP A 357 7.92 -7.04 17.14
C TRP A 357 7.16 -6.20 16.12
N SER A 358 7.76 -5.14 15.60
CA SER A 358 7.16 -4.41 14.49
C SER A 358 8.20 -3.73 13.62
N LEU A 359 7.87 -3.62 12.32
CA LEU A 359 8.67 -2.92 11.33
C LEU A 359 7.79 -2.27 10.25
N GLY A 360 8.42 -1.51 9.38
CA GLY A 360 7.74 -0.82 8.27
C GLY A 360 6.86 0.32 8.73
N ASP A 361 5.76 0.56 7.99
CA ASP A 361 4.96 1.77 8.18
C ASP A 361 4.17 1.76 9.49
N SER A 362 3.79 0.58 9.98
CA SER A 362 3.04 0.41 11.24
C SER A 362 3.87 0.59 12.51
N SER A 363 5.21 0.59 12.43
CA SER A 363 6.10 0.74 13.59
C SER A 363 6.37 2.20 13.98
N SER A 364 6.72 2.44 15.24
CA SER A 364 7.11 3.76 15.76
C SER A 364 8.50 4.24 15.34
N LEU A 365 9.21 3.45 14.51
CA LEU A 365 10.57 3.80 14.07
C LEU A 365 10.60 5.17 13.37
N PRO A 366 11.57 6.04 13.67
CA PRO A 366 11.64 7.40 13.14
C PRO A 366 12.15 7.48 11.69
N THR A 367 12.17 6.36 10.99
CA THR A 367 12.60 6.28 9.58
C THR A 367 11.47 6.64 8.64
N SER A 368 11.81 7.08 7.43
CA SER A 368 10.83 7.22 6.33
C SER A 368 10.09 5.91 6.10
N LYS A 369 8.78 5.98 5.92
CA LYS A 369 7.90 4.82 5.64
C LYS A 369 8.07 4.38 4.18
N THR A 370 9.10 3.57 3.90
CA THR A 370 9.51 3.19 2.54
C THR A 370 9.89 1.73 2.45
N ALA A 371 9.81 1.15 1.24
CA ALA A 371 10.32 -0.19 0.99
C ALA A 371 11.84 -0.30 1.29
N ALA A 372 12.61 0.76 1.02
CA ALA A 372 14.04 0.80 1.35
C ALA A 372 14.29 0.70 2.87
N ALA A 373 13.47 1.34 3.70
CA ALA A 373 13.56 1.19 5.15
C ALA A 373 13.29 -0.27 5.58
N ILE A 374 12.29 -0.92 4.98
CA ILE A 374 11.96 -2.32 5.26
C ILE A 374 13.15 -3.24 4.96
N THR A 375 13.89 -3.02 3.86
CA THR A 375 15.06 -3.85 3.52
C THR A 375 16.19 -3.77 4.56
N GLY A 376 16.31 -2.64 5.26
CA GLY A 376 17.23 -2.49 6.37
C GLY A 376 16.69 -3.04 7.71
N GLN A 377 15.39 -2.88 7.94
CA GLN A 377 14.72 -3.27 9.19
C GLN A 377 14.51 -4.79 9.31
N SER A 378 14.12 -5.46 8.21
CA SER A 378 13.79 -6.88 8.24
C SER A 378 14.91 -7.77 8.75
N PRO A 379 16.18 -7.66 8.27
CA PRO A 379 17.24 -8.51 8.78
C PRO A 379 17.59 -8.23 10.26
N VAL A 380 17.44 -6.98 10.73
CA VAL A 380 17.66 -6.63 12.14
C VAL A 380 16.60 -7.29 13.03
N LEU A 381 15.30 -7.17 12.65
CA LEU A 381 14.22 -7.82 13.38
C LEU A 381 14.41 -9.33 13.43
N VAL A 382 14.70 -9.95 12.28
CA VAL A 382 14.88 -11.41 12.17
C VAL A 382 16.06 -11.88 13.05
N ALA A 383 17.20 -11.19 12.99
CA ALA A 383 18.35 -11.54 13.79
C ALA A 383 18.05 -11.48 15.31
N ASN A 384 17.36 -10.41 15.74
CA ASN A 384 16.99 -10.23 17.15
C ASN A 384 15.95 -11.26 17.61
N LEU A 385 14.93 -11.57 16.79
CA LEU A 385 13.93 -12.58 17.10
C LEU A 385 14.56 -13.97 17.20
N LEU A 386 15.43 -14.34 16.25
CA LEU A 386 16.14 -15.62 16.30
C LEU A 386 17.05 -15.73 17.52
N SER A 387 17.69 -14.64 17.95
CA SER A 387 18.50 -14.62 19.17
C SER A 387 17.64 -14.89 20.41
N CYS A 388 16.44 -14.29 20.50
CA CYS A 388 15.52 -14.57 21.61
C CYS A 388 15.12 -16.04 21.67
N LEU A 389 14.87 -16.68 20.54
CA LEU A 389 14.51 -18.11 20.46
C LEU A 389 15.67 -19.03 20.97
N LEU A 390 16.90 -18.66 20.69
CA LEU A 390 18.08 -19.45 21.16
C LEU A 390 18.26 -19.35 22.68
N TYR A 391 18.15 -18.15 23.25
CA TYR A 391 18.31 -17.95 24.69
C TYR A 391 17.20 -18.61 25.54
N THR A 392 15.99 -18.74 24.99
CA THR A 392 14.87 -19.43 25.67
C THR A 392 15.03 -20.95 25.65
N SER A 393 15.65 -21.54 24.63
CA SER A 393 15.95 -22.97 24.56
C SER A 393 17.06 -23.38 25.53
N ASP A 394 18.13 -22.56 25.66
CA ASP A 394 19.28 -22.84 26.54
C ASP A 394 18.96 -22.63 28.03
N ALA A 395 17.86 -21.93 28.36
CA ALA A 395 17.41 -21.74 29.74
C ALA A 395 16.43 -22.83 30.22
N ALA A 396 16.00 -23.72 29.32
CA ALA A 396 15.08 -24.83 29.61
C ALA A 396 15.78 -26.19 29.78
N ASP A 397 17.08 -26.28 29.48
CA ASP A 397 17.97 -27.40 29.75
C ASP A 397 18.78 -27.17 31.08
#